data_5d71054ed0d1fa75b432a953fce96464
#
_entry.id   5d71054ed0d1fa75b432a953fce96464
#
_cell.length_a   1.000
_cell.length_b   1.000
_cell.length_c   1.000
_cell.angle_alpha   90.00
_cell.angle_beta   90.00
_cell.angle_gamma   90.00
#
_symmetry.space_group_name_H-M   'P 1'
#
loop_
_entity.id
_entity.type
_entity.pdbx_description
1 polymer ?
#
loop_
_entity_poly.entity_id
_entity_poly.type
_entity_poly.pdbx_seq_one_letter_code
_entity_poly.pdbx_strand_id
1 'polypeptide(L)'
;MKLRKEFDSIGKISVPNDKYWGASTQRSKKYFDIGEFLVRPVLIKSIAIIKKAAAIVHKKEKQIIPKISNAIVKASNEVISGKLDEHFPLKVWQTGSGTQTNMNVNEVIANRAIEILGGRKGTKKPVHPNDHVNKSQSTNDVSVSYTHLTLPTTPYV
;
A
#
# COMPACT_ATOMS: atom_id res chain seq x y z
N MET A 1 5.80 -23.52 -0.75
CA MET A 1 5.36 -22.15 -1.10
C MET A 1 6.46 -21.49 -1.94
N LYS A 2 6.14 -20.96 -3.12
CA LYS A 2 7.15 -20.31 -3.98
C LYS A 2 7.46 -18.91 -3.46
N LEU A 3 8.75 -18.58 -3.31
CA LEU A 3 9.22 -17.28 -2.80
C LEU A 3 9.85 -16.47 -3.93
N ARG A 4 9.69 -15.14 -3.88
CA ARG A 4 10.46 -14.18 -4.67
C ARG A 4 11.38 -13.38 -3.77
N LYS A 5 12.48 -12.92 -4.33
CA LYS A 5 13.46 -12.07 -3.61
C LYS A 5 13.17 -10.62 -3.94
N GLU A 6 12.97 -9.81 -2.91
CA GLU A 6 12.83 -8.35 -3.02
C GLU A 6 13.91 -7.64 -2.20
N PHE A 7 14.09 -6.36 -2.46
CA PHE A 7 15.10 -5.51 -1.82
C PHE A 7 14.45 -4.25 -1.27
N ASP A 8 14.90 -3.82 -0.11
CA ASP A 8 14.67 -2.50 0.46
C ASP A 8 16.00 -1.87 0.90
N SER A 9 15.95 -0.73 1.59
CA SER A 9 17.15 -0.03 2.09
C SER A 9 17.96 -0.84 3.12
N ILE A 10 17.34 -1.83 3.77
CA ILE A 10 17.98 -2.68 4.78
C ILE A 10 18.63 -3.91 4.13
N GLY A 11 18.19 -4.28 2.90
CA GLY A 11 18.77 -5.40 2.15
C GLY A 11 17.71 -6.37 1.59
N LYS A 12 18.17 -7.57 1.29
CA LYS A 12 17.39 -8.62 0.64
C LYS A 12 16.47 -9.34 1.61
N ILE A 13 15.23 -9.61 1.17
CA ILE A 13 14.26 -10.43 1.92
C ILE A 13 13.44 -11.30 0.97
N SER A 14 13.01 -12.47 1.45
CA SER A 14 12.14 -13.38 0.70
C SER A 14 10.68 -13.08 1.00
N VAL A 15 9.88 -12.91 -0.05
CA VAL A 15 8.44 -12.59 0.03
C VAL A 15 7.65 -13.70 -0.68
N PRO A 16 6.50 -14.13 -0.15
CA PRO A 16 5.64 -15.10 -0.81
C PRO A 16 5.22 -14.61 -2.21
N ASN A 17 5.34 -15.48 -3.22
CA ASN A 17 5.12 -15.06 -4.61
C ASN A 17 3.64 -14.83 -4.94
N ASP A 18 2.73 -15.44 -4.20
CA ASP A 18 1.27 -15.26 -4.32
C ASP A 18 0.79 -13.90 -3.75
N LYS A 19 1.57 -13.28 -2.85
CA LYS A 19 1.18 -12.05 -2.16
C LYS A 19 1.61 -10.79 -2.92
N TYR A 20 0.81 -9.70 -2.76
CA TYR A 20 1.12 -8.40 -3.36
C TYR A 20 1.95 -7.48 -2.46
N TRP A 21 2.06 -7.76 -1.16
CA TRP A 21 2.98 -6.98 -0.34
C TRP A 21 4.43 -7.19 -0.75
N GLY A 22 5.30 -6.26 -0.36
CA GLY A 22 6.72 -6.26 -0.73
C GLY A 22 7.66 -6.44 0.44
N ALA A 23 8.90 -5.99 0.25
CA ALA A 23 9.99 -6.15 1.21
C ALA A 23 9.73 -5.46 2.54
N SER A 24 9.22 -4.21 2.53
CA SER A 24 8.96 -3.45 3.77
C SER A 24 7.90 -4.11 4.63
N THR A 25 6.80 -4.54 4.03
CA THR A 25 5.73 -5.27 4.73
C THR A 25 6.22 -6.61 5.25
N GLN A 26 6.99 -7.37 4.46
CA GLN A 26 7.53 -8.65 4.90
C GLN A 26 8.46 -8.48 6.09
N ARG A 27 9.23 -7.42 6.13
CA ARG A 27 10.12 -7.08 7.24
C ARG A 27 9.35 -6.66 8.48
N SER A 28 8.32 -5.81 8.30
CA SER A 28 7.41 -5.43 9.37
C SER A 28 6.74 -6.66 10.00
N LYS A 29 6.20 -7.55 9.19
CA LYS A 29 5.61 -8.82 9.63
C LYS A 29 6.58 -9.68 10.45
N LYS A 30 7.87 -9.65 10.14
CA LYS A 30 8.90 -10.41 10.85
C LYS A 30 9.24 -9.81 12.22
N TYR A 31 9.30 -8.49 12.33
CA TYR A 31 9.79 -7.80 13.53
C TYR A 31 8.72 -7.21 14.43
N PHE A 32 7.50 -7.04 13.91
CA PHE A 32 6.36 -6.45 14.62
C PHE A 32 5.16 -7.40 14.67
N ASP A 33 5.41 -8.67 14.95
CA ASP A 33 4.37 -9.68 15.16
C ASP A 33 3.84 -9.62 16.61
N ILE A 34 3.30 -8.45 17.00
CA ILE A 34 2.90 -8.14 18.38
C ILE A 34 1.37 -8.06 18.46
N GLY A 35 0.79 -8.79 19.42
CA GLY A 35 -0.66 -8.85 19.62
C GLY A 35 -1.38 -9.69 18.57
N GLU A 36 -2.71 -9.66 18.58
CA GLU A 36 -3.55 -10.51 17.71
C GLU A 36 -4.29 -9.70 16.63
N PHE A 37 -4.60 -8.45 16.91
CA PHE A 37 -5.44 -7.61 16.06
C PHE A 37 -4.71 -7.11 14.82
N LEU A 38 -5.30 -7.34 13.64
CA LEU A 38 -4.86 -6.76 12.39
C LEU A 38 -5.34 -5.32 12.23
N VAL A 39 -4.64 -4.56 11.39
CA VAL A 39 -5.09 -3.24 10.96
C VAL A 39 -6.48 -3.36 10.32
N ARG A 40 -7.42 -2.54 10.77
CA ARG A 40 -8.82 -2.63 10.33
C ARG A 40 -8.94 -2.33 8.82
N PRO A 41 -9.77 -3.12 8.09
CA PRO A 41 -9.98 -2.91 6.65
C PRO A 41 -10.44 -1.49 6.29
N VAL A 42 -11.20 -0.82 7.16
CA VAL A 42 -11.64 0.56 6.92
C VAL A 42 -10.47 1.53 6.79
N LEU A 43 -9.40 1.37 7.58
CA LEU A 43 -8.20 2.20 7.50
C LEU A 43 -7.45 1.94 6.18
N ILE A 44 -7.31 0.68 5.80
CA ILE A 44 -6.69 0.28 4.53
C ILE A 44 -7.42 0.91 3.34
N LYS A 45 -8.76 0.81 3.33
CA LYS A 45 -9.62 1.40 2.29
C LYS A 45 -9.48 2.92 2.23
N SER A 46 -9.44 3.59 3.37
CA SER A 46 -9.26 5.05 3.45
C SER A 46 -7.91 5.49 2.87
N ILE A 47 -6.82 4.79 3.21
CA ILE A 47 -5.50 5.04 2.61
C ILE A 47 -5.57 4.81 1.09
N ALA A 48 -6.21 3.74 0.62
CA ALA A 48 -6.33 3.46 -0.81
C ALA A 48 -7.13 4.53 -1.57
N ILE A 49 -8.14 5.15 -0.94
CA ILE A 49 -8.86 6.30 -1.50
C ILE A 49 -7.91 7.50 -1.70
N ILE A 50 -7.06 7.78 -0.72
CA ILE A 50 -6.05 8.85 -0.82
C ILE A 50 -5.08 8.56 -1.97
N LYS A 51 -4.56 7.31 -2.07
CA LYS A 51 -3.66 6.92 -3.17
C LYS A 51 -4.31 7.04 -4.54
N LYS A 52 -5.59 6.66 -4.65
CA LYS A 52 -6.36 6.86 -5.87
C LYS A 52 -6.49 8.33 -6.24
N ALA A 53 -6.85 9.19 -5.30
CA ALA A 53 -6.99 10.63 -5.53
C ALA A 53 -5.65 11.26 -5.95
N ALA A 54 -4.56 10.93 -5.25
CA ALA A 54 -3.22 11.39 -5.60
C ALA A 54 -2.81 10.98 -7.02
N ALA A 55 -3.05 9.74 -7.41
CA ALA A 55 -2.74 9.26 -8.76
C ALA A 55 -3.51 10.01 -9.85
N ILE A 56 -4.78 10.37 -9.60
CA ILE A 56 -5.61 11.17 -10.51
C ILE A 56 -5.04 12.59 -10.65
N VAL A 57 -4.67 13.23 -9.53
CA VAL A 57 -4.08 14.58 -9.53
C VAL A 57 -2.74 14.57 -10.26
N HIS A 58 -1.84 13.65 -9.92
CA HIS A 58 -0.52 13.56 -10.59
C HIS A 58 -0.61 13.28 -12.09
N LYS A 59 -1.65 12.56 -12.53
CA LYS A 59 -1.94 12.41 -13.95
C LYS A 59 -2.34 13.76 -14.59
N LYS A 60 -3.24 14.51 -13.93
CA LYS A 60 -3.70 15.83 -14.40
C LYS A 60 -2.53 16.82 -14.50
N GLU A 61 -1.66 16.82 -13.50
CA GLU A 61 -0.46 17.66 -13.43
C GLU A 61 0.72 17.13 -14.27
N LYS A 62 0.51 16.08 -15.09
CA LYS A 62 1.53 15.45 -15.95
C LYS A 62 2.78 14.96 -15.20
N GLN A 63 2.67 14.72 -13.91
CA GLN A 63 3.76 14.21 -13.04
C GLN A 63 3.94 12.70 -13.13
N ILE A 64 2.88 11.98 -13.53
CA ILE A 64 2.88 10.54 -13.77
C ILE A 64 2.20 10.28 -15.12
N ILE A 65 2.79 9.40 -15.93
CA ILE A 65 2.23 9.06 -17.24
C ILE A 65 0.85 8.41 -17.09
N PRO A 66 -0.10 8.67 -18.01
CA PRO A 66 -1.48 8.19 -17.92
C PRO A 66 -1.60 6.67 -17.71
N LYS A 67 -0.74 5.89 -18.36
CA LYS A 67 -0.74 4.42 -18.27
C LYS A 67 -0.48 3.93 -16.85
N ILE A 68 0.50 4.51 -16.16
CA ILE A 68 0.84 4.17 -14.76
C ILE A 68 -0.28 4.63 -13.82
N SER A 69 -0.73 5.88 -13.95
CA SER A 69 -1.81 6.40 -13.10
C SER A 69 -3.09 5.56 -13.21
N ASN A 70 -3.51 5.20 -14.42
CA ASN A 70 -4.70 4.38 -14.63
C ASN A 70 -4.54 2.99 -13.98
N ALA A 71 -3.36 2.38 -14.02
CA ALA A 71 -3.09 1.11 -13.36
C ALA A 71 -3.14 1.24 -11.83
N ILE A 72 -2.59 2.33 -11.27
CA ILE A 72 -2.68 2.63 -9.82
C ILE A 72 -4.14 2.82 -9.40
N VAL A 73 -4.92 3.60 -10.15
CA VAL A 73 -6.36 3.82 -9.88
C VAL A 73 -7.13 2.50 -9.89
N LYS A 74 -6.86 1.62 -10.88
CA LYS A 74 -7.50 0.31 -10.97
C LYS A 74 -7.14 -0.58 -9.78
N ALA A 75 -5.86 -0.67 -9.43
CA ALA A 75 -5.40 -1.42 -8.27
C ALA A 75 -5.99 -0.87 -6.95
N SER A 76 -6.04 0.46 -6.80
CA SER A 76 -6.67 1.10 -5.63
C SER A 76 -8.16 0.77 -5.52
N ASN A 77 -8.90 0.72 -6.62
CA ASN A 77 -10.30 0.30 -6.61
C ASN A 77 -10.47 -1.16 -6.16
N GLU A 78 -9.55 -2.06 -6.51
CA GLU A 78 -9.56 -3.45 -6.03
C GLU A 78 -9.33 -3.53 -4.52
N VAL A 79 -8.45 -2.68 -3.95
CA VAL A 79 -8.27 -2.56 -2.48
C VAL A 79 -9.54 -2.01 -1.82
N ILE A 80 -10.12 -0.92 -2.35
CA ILE A 80 -11.32 -0.30 -1.80
C ILE A 80 -12.50 -1.27 -1.80
N SER A 81 -12.64 -2.10 -2.83
CA SER A 81 -13.69 -3.12 -2.92
C SER A 81 -13.47 -4.35 -2.03
N GLY A 82 -12.32 -4.46 -1.35
CA GLY A 82 -11.97 -5.59 -0.50
C GLY A 82 -11.43 -6.83 -1.22
N LYS A 83 -11.26 -6.79 -2.54
CA LYS A 83 -10.72 -7.93 -3.33
C LYS A 83 -9.30 -8.32 -2.95
N LEU A 84 -8.56 -7.44 -2.29
CA LEU A 84 -7.17 -7.64 -1.92
C LEU A 84 -6.95 -7.67 -0.40
N ASP A 85 -8.00 -7.86 0.40
CA ASP A 85 -7.94 -7.78 1.87
C ASP A 85 -6.92 -8.78 2.47
N GLU A 86 -6.73 -9.95 1.87
CA GLU A 86 -5.74 -10.95 2.29
C GLU A 86 -4.26 -10.51 2.16
N HIS A 87 -4.01 -9.37 1.52
CA HIS A 87 -2.67 -8.82 1.32
C HIS A 87 -2.27 -7.77 2.36
N PHE A 88 -3.06 -7.61 3.43
CA PHE A 88 -2.83 -6.66 4.52
C PHE A 88 -2.63 -7.39 5.85
N PRO A 89 -1.48 -8.08 6.05
CA PRO A 89 -1.25 -8.95 7.18
C PRO A 89 -0.70 -8.25 8.43
N LEU A 90 -0.57 -6.91 8.42
CA LEU A 90 0.08 -6.20 9.50
C LEU A 90 -0.83 -6.06 10.71
N LYS A 91 -0.22 -6.20 11.89
CA LYS A 91 -0.89 -6.03 13.18
C LYS A 91 -0.93 -4.56 13.58
N VAL A 92 -1.85 -4.23 14.50
CA VAL A 92 -2.05 -2.86 14.98
C VAL A 92 -0.82 -2.34 15.73
N TRP A 93 -0.17 -3.19 16.51
CA TRP A 93 1.02 -2.84 17.28
C TRP A 93 2.26 -2.80 16.41
N GLN A 94 2.51 -1.64 15.85
CA GLN A 94 3.66 -1.31 15.01
C GLN A 94 4.19 0.08 15.41
N THR A 95 5.08 0.69 14.62
CA THR A 95 5.54 2.06 14.90
C THR A 95 4.37 3.05 14.88
N GLY A 96 4.33 3.98 15.84
CA GLY A 96 3.20 4.88 16.04
C GLY A 96 2.90 5.87 14.91
N SER A 97 3.81 6.01 13.94
CA SER A 97 3.67 6.93 12.79
C SER A 97 2.81 6.39 11.63
N GLY A 98 2.32 5.14 11.71
CA GLY A 98 1.55 4.51 10.63
C GLY A 98 2.36 4.18 9.36
N THR A 99 3.67 4.36 9.37
CA THR A 99 4.55 4.17 8.21
C THR A 99 4.45 2.76 7.62
N GLN A 100 4.40 1.75 8.45
CA GLN A 100 4.36 0.36 8.00
C GLN A 100 3.05 0.04 7.27
N THR A 101 1.91 0.52 7.78
CA THR A 101 0.61 0.37 7.12
C THR A 101 0.56 1.13 5.80
N ASN A 102 1.05 2.39 5.76
CA ASN A 102 1.14 3.15 4.52
C ASN A 102 2.01 2.43 3.47
N MET A 103 3.17 1.89 3.88
CA MET A 103 4.03 1.13 2.97
C MET A 103 3.38 -0.17 2.50
N ASN A 104 2.63 -0.86 3.34
CA ASN A 104 1.88 -2.05 2.92
C ASN A 104 0.89 -1.71 1.80
N VAL A 105 0.11 -0.64 1.96
CA VAL A 105 -0.83 -0.18 0.91
C VAL A 105 -0.07 0.21 -0.36
N ASN A 106 1.04 0.96 -0.25
CA ASN A 106 1.86 1.34 -1.39
C ASN A 106 2.40 0.12 -2.15
N GLU A 107 2.92 -0.88 -1.45
CA GLU A 107 3.48 -2.10 -2.05
C GLU A 107 2.41 -2.96 -2.72
N VAL A 108 1.25 -3.15 -2.08
CA VAL A 108 0.13 -3.91 -2.65
C VAL A 108 -0.38 -3.25 -3.93
N ILE A 109 -0.66 -1.94 -3.89
CA ILE A 109 -1.12 -1.19 -5.06
C ILE A 109 -0.07 -1.22 -6.17
N ALA A 110 1.22 -1.00 -5.85
CA ALA A 110 2.28 -1.00 -6.85
C ALA A 110 2.43 -2.37 -7.53
N ASN A 111 2.50 -3.45 -6.76
CA ASN A 111 2.64 -4.80 -7.31
C ASN A 111 1.41 -5.23 -8.13
N ARG A 112 0.20 -4.85 -7.70
CA ARG A 112 -1.01 -5.11 -8.49
C ARG A 112 -1.03 -4.27 -9.77
N ALA A 113 -0.64 -3.01 -9.72
CA ALA A 113 -0.52 -2.16 -10.91
C ALA A 113 0.53 -2.69 -11.89
N ILE A 114 1.67 -3.19 -11.41
CA ILE A 114 2.70 -3.85 -12.24
C ILE A 114 2.09 -5.05 -12.99
N GLU A 115 1.34 -5.90 -12.30
CA GLU A 115 0.70 -7.06 -12.90
C GLU A 115 -0.38 -6.66 -13.93
N ILE A 116 -1.20 -5.64 -13.64
CA ILE A 116 -2.17 -5.06 -14.60
C ILE A 116 -1.47 -4.58 -15.88
N LEU A 117 -0.24 -4.11 -15.78
CA LEU A 117 0.58 -3.65 -16.91
C LEU A 117 1.37 -4.78 -17.60
N GLY A 118 1.17 -6.05 -17.19
CA GLY A 118 1.87 -7.22 -17.71
C GLY A 118 3.29 -7.41 -17.19
N GLY A 119 3.66 -6.69 -16.12
CA GLY A 119 4.98 -6.80 -15.49
C GLY A 119 5.03 -7.88 -14.40
N ARG A 120 6.22 -8.08 -13.84
CA ARG A 120 6.49 -9.07 -12.78
C ARG A 120 6.49 -8.40 -11.40
N LYS A 121 5.70 -8.92 -10.47
CA LYS A 121 5.66 -8.49 -9.06
C LYS A 121 7.06 -8.44 -8.43
N GLY A 122 7.29 -7.46 -7.57
CA GLY A 122 8.55 -7.30 -6.82
C GLY A 122 9.67 -6.59 -7.59
N THR A 123 9.48 -6.27 -8.87
CA THR A 123 10.50 -5.59 -9.68
C THR A 123 10.55 -4.08 -9.44
N LYS A 124 9.50 -3.51 -8.83
CA LYS A 124 9.30 -2.07 -8.68
C LYS A 124 9.27 -1.31 -10.02
N LYS A 125 9.09 -2.03 -11.13
CA LYS A 125 9.00 -1.49 -12.51
C LYS A 125 7.82 -2.14 -13.23
N PRO A 126 7.02 -1.38 -13.99
CA PRO A 126 7.10 0.07 -14.26
C PRO A 126 6.51 0.94 -13.15
N VAL A 127 5.95 0.39 -12.07
CA VAL A 127 5.35 1.12 -10.95
C VAL A 127 6.18 0.94 -9.68
N HIS A 128 6.65 2.05 -9.11
CA HIS A 128 7.40 2.04 -7.84
C HIS A 128 6.49 2.45 -6.68
N PRO A 129 6.56 1.76 -5.51
CA PRO A 129 5.70 2.08 -4.35
C PRO A 129 5.85 3.52 -3.87
N ASN A 130 7.08 4.03 -3.76
CA ASN A 130 7.34 5.39 -3.28
C ASN A 130 7.23 6.43 -4.39
N ASP A 131 7.86 6.20 -5.54
CA ASP A 131 8.01 7.23 -6.58
C ASP A 131 6.73 7.47 -7.38
N HIS A 132 5.81 6.50 -7.40
CA HIS A 132 4.54 6.60 -8.10
C HIS A 132 3.33 6.57 -7.16
N VAL A 133 3.17 5.52 -6.34
CA VAL A 133 1.98 5.37 -5.48
C VAL A 133 1.99 6.37 -4.32
N ASN A 134 3.17 6.60 -3.72
CA ASN A 134 3.35 7.54 -2.59
C ASN A 134 3.90 8.91 -3.02
N LYS A 135 3.93 9.20 -4.31
CA LYS A 135 4.50 10.44 -4.84
C LYS A 135 3.87 11.66 -4.17
N SER A 136 4.74 12.61 -3.74
CA SER A 136 4.36 13.87 -3.07
C SER A 136 3.50 13.70 -1.81
N GLN A 137 3.58 12.54 -1.15
CA GLN A 137 2.84 12.25 0.07
C GLN A 137 3.81 11.91 1.19
N SER A 138 3.71 12.59 2.33
CA SER A 138 4.36 12.13 3.55
C SER A 138 3.49 11.10 4.26
N THR A 139 4.10 10.19 5.00
CA THR A 139 3.36 9.20 5.80
C THR A 139 2.54 9.89 6.89
N ASN A 140 3.05 10.97 7.50
CA ASN A 140 2.34 11.68 8.54
C ASN A 140 1.06 12.34 7.99
N ASP A 141 1.13 12.97 6.81
CA ASP A 141 -0.06 13.56 6.17
C ASP A 141 -1.09 12.49 5.81
N VAL A 142 -0.66 11.37 5.26
CA VAL A 142 -1.55 10.23 4.94
C VAL A 142 -2.18 9.68 6.22
N SER A 143 -1.41 9.53 7.30
CA SER A 143 -1.90 9.04 8.59
C SER A 143 -2.97 9.95 9.19
N VAL A 144 -2.79 11.27 9.13
CA VAL A 144 -3.81 12.25 9.57
C VAL A 144 -5.04 12.20 8.66
N SER A 145 -4.87 12.15 7.36
CA SER A 145 -5.97 12.15 6.39
C SER A 145 -6.88 10.94 6.54
N TYR A 146 -6.34 9.72 6.68
CA TYR A 146 -7.19 8.54 6.87
C TYR A 146 -7.89 8.54 8.22
N THR A 147 -7.30 9.12 9.26
CA THR A 147 -7.94 9.29 10.56
C THR A 147 -9.20 10.15 10.42
N HIS A 148 -9.11 11.28 9.72
CA HIS A 148 -10.26 12.14 9.45
C HIS A 148 -11.35 11.45 8.62
N LEU A 149 -11.00 10.61 7.65
CA LEU A 149 -11.97 9.85 6.86
C LEU A 149 -12.73 8.79 7.69
N THR A 150 -12.16 8.37 8.82
CA THR A 150 -12.77 7.33 9.67
C THR A 150 -13.53 7.88 10.87
N LEU A 151 -13.18 9.07 11.36
CA LEU A 151 -13.81 9.69 12.52
C LEU A 151 -15.32 9.93 12.39
N PRO A 152 -15.87 10.37 11.23
CA PRO A 152 -17.32 10.59 11.09
C PRO A 152 -18.17 9.33 11.19
N THR A 153 -17.55 8.14 11.15
CA THR A 153 -18.25 6.85 11.26
C THR A 153 -18.32 6.30 12.68
N THR A 154 -17.66 6.96 13.64
CA THR A 154 -17.80 6.64 15.07
C THR A 154 -18.99 7.41 15.64
N PRO A 155 -20.06 6.73 16.12
CA PRO A 155 -21.11 7.42 16.85
C PRO A 155 -20.51 8.08 18.09
N TYR A 156 -20.79 9.36 18.30
CA TYR A 156 -20.54 10.00 19.58
C TYR A 156 -21.38 9.27 20.63
N VAL A 157 -20.69 8.57 21.54
CA VAL A 157 -21.30 8.00 22.74
C VAL A 157 -21.33 9.09 23.81
#